data_6de84d68bfccc9ad1975070c422f909b
#
_entry.id   6de84d68bfccc9ad1975070c422f909b
#
_cell.length_a   1.000
_cell.length_b   1.000
_cell.length_c   1.000
_cell.angle_alpha   90.00
_cell.angle_beta   90.00
_cell.angle_gamma   90.00
#
_symmetry.space_group_name_H-M   'P 1'
#
loop_
_entity.id
_entity.type
_entity.pdbx_description
1 polymer ?
#
loop_
_entity_poly.entity_id
_entity_poly.type
_entity_poly.pdbx_seq_one_letter_code
_entity_poly.pdbx_strand_id
1 'polypeptide(L)'
;MRFAPSPTGALHIGGVRTALYNYLFARHFGGEFILRIEDTDSQRFVPGAEEYIIESLDWCGIKVDEGVGVGGPHAPYRQSERRDIYLKYALQLVENGNAYYAFDTAEELNALRAACESKGETFSYDAKSRGSLKNSLSLSADEVKRRIDAGEQWVIRFKMPENENVEMDDIIRGHITINTSTLDDKVLYKSADALPTYHLANIVDDHLMEISHVIRGEEWLPSLPLHFLLYRAFGWTDSQPQFAHLPLLLKPQGQGKLSKRDGDKFGFPVFPLEWHAPDGEVSMGYRESGYLPQAFVNMLALLGWNPGTEQEIFSMDELCEQFSLDKVSKSGARFNAEKAKWFNAQYMRAASDEFLAGLLVPQLKAVGIDTTAERAADAVAIIKERATFPKDLLDLTIYMFRAPESYDEKSVAKFWKAENVGYMKELREIISDLEVFEKVSAEHLVREWIEAGQLPMGKIMNCLRIAIMGIGQGPDIFSICEFIGKEESLRRIDKDMETLPVA
;
A
#
# COMPACT_ATOMS: atom_id res chain seq x y z
N MET A 1 18.35 -0.87 -8.37
CA MET A 1 17.27 -1.66 -7.73
C MET A 1 16.11 -1.84 -8.68
N ARG A 2 15.22 -2.82 -8.48
CA ARG A 2 14.02 -2.94 -9.33
C ARG A 2 12.79 -3.38 -8.54
N PHE A 3 11.64 -2.86 -8.95
CA PHE A 3 10.34 -3.45 -8.68
C PHE A 3 9.86 -4.14 -9.96
N ALA A 4 9.48 -5.40 -9.88
CA ALA A 4 9.20 -6.24 -11.03
C ALA A 4 7.85 -6.96 -10.86
N PRO A 5 6.71 -6.21 -10.91
CA PRO A 5 5.39 -6.78 -10.74
C PRO A 5 4.89 -7.45 -12.02
N SER A 6 4.06 -8.51 -11.85
CA SER A 6 3.26 -9.06 -12.94
C SER A 6 1.90 -8.35 -13.00
N PRO A 7 1.40 -7.94 -14.19
CA PRO A 7 0.15 -7.21 -14.34
C PRO A 7 -1.06 -8.18 -14.32
N THR A 8 -1.27 -8.84 -13.18
CA THR A 8 -2.29 -9.88 -12.98
C THR A 8 -3.47 -9.43 -12.15
N GLY A 9 -3.65 -8.12 -11.97
CA GLY A 9 -4.70 -7.47 -11.20
C GLY A 9 -4.17 -6.31 -10.36
N ALA A 10 -4.99 -5.85 -9.40
CA ALA A 10 -4.65 -4.75 -8.53
C ALA A 10 -3.38 -5.00 -7.69
N LEU A 11 -2.54 -4.00 -7.57
CA LEU A 11 -1.35 -4.06 -6.73
C LEU A 11 -1.75 -4.02 -5.25
N HIS A 12 -1.56 -5.13 -4.54
CA HIS A 12 -1.81 -5.23 -3.10
C HIS A 12 -0.79 -4.40 -2.29
N ILE A 13 -1.16 -3.90 -1.10
CA ILE A 13 -0.25 -3.13 -0.21
C ILE A 13 1.09 -3.85 0.06
N GLY A 14 1.11 -5.18 0.03
CA GLY A 14 2.36 -5.95 0.12
C GLY A 14 3.30 -5.72 -1.06
N GLY A 15 2.74 -5.58 -2.27
CA GLY A 15 3.51 -5.20 -3.46
C GLY A 15 4.00 -3.76 -3.38
N VAL A 16 3.14 -2.82 -2.95
CA VAL A 16 3.54 -1.42 -2.73
C VAL A 16 4.66 -1.32 -1.69
N ARG A 17 4.59 -2.08 -0.58
CA ARG A 17 5.68 -2.12 0.41
C ARG A 17 6.99 -2.63 -0.22
N THR A 18 6.90 -3.64 -1.07
CA THR A 18 8.09 -4.15 -1.77
C THR A 18 8.68 -3.08 -2.70
N ALA A 19 7.85 -2.36 -3.46
CA ALA A 19 8.29 -1.24 -4.29
C ALA A 19 8.92 -0.14 -3.43
N LEU A 20 8.26 0.26 -2.34
CA LEU A 20 8.76 1.28 -1.41
C LEU A 20 10.14 0.91 -0.84
N TYR A 21 10.34 -0.31 -0.36
CA TYR A 21 11.63 -0.74 0.22
C TYR A 21 12.76 -0.76 -0.82
N ASN A 22 12.46 -1.17 -2.06
CA ASN A 22 13.41 -1.06 -3.17
C ASN A 22 13.76 0.41 -3.47
N TYR A 23 12.75 1.28 -3.47
CA TYR A 23 12.93 2.72 -3.69
C TYR A 23 13.75 3.38 -2.58
N LEU A 24 13.37 3.16 -1.31
CA LEU A 24 14.08 3.72 -0.16
C LEU A 24 15.55 3.27 -0.14
N PHE A 25 15.80 2.00 -0.40
CA PHE A 25 17.15 1.46 -0.47
C PHE A 25 17.94 2.04 -1.64
N ALA A 26 17.33 2.19 -2.82
CA ALA A 26 17.98 2.85 -3.97
C ALA A 26 18.37 4.28 -3.62
N ARG A 27 17.47 5.06 -3.05
CA ARG A 27 17.73 6.46 -2.67
C ARG A 27 18.78 6.59 -1.58
N HIS A 28 18.75 5.71 -0.59
CA HIS A 28 19.75 5.69 0.50
C HIS A 28 21.18 5.58 -0.04
N PHE A 29 21.40 4.73 -1.04
CA PHE A 29 22.72 4.49 -1.63
C PHE A 29 22.99 5.28 -2.92
N GLY A 30 22.14 6.22 -3.31
CA GLY A 30 22.28 7.02 -4.52
C GLY A 30 22.17 6.22 -5.81
N GLY A 31 21.48 5.08 -5.77
CA GLY A 31 21.22 4.21 -6.91
C GLY A 31 19.89 4.51 -7.60
N GLU A 32 19.64 3.83 -8.72
CA GLU A 32 18.43 3.96 -9.53
C GLU A 32 17.36 2.94 -9.15
N PHE A 33 16.08 3.32 -9.32
CA PHE A 33 14.92 2.47 -9.11
C PHE A 33 14.23 2.19 -10.44
N ILE A 34 14.26 0.92 -10.87
CA ILE A 34 13.75 0.43 -12.15
C ILE A 34 12.36 -0.20 -11.97
N LEU A 35 11.41 0.15 -12.85
CA LEU A 35 10.14 -0.54 -12.99
C LEU A 35 10.17 -1.48 -14.20
N ARG A 36 10.17 -2.80 -13.96
CA ARG A 36 10.08 -3.85 -14.97
C ARG A 36 8.74 -4.57 -14.87
N ILE A 37 8.04 -4.72 -15.97
CA ILE A 37 6.76 -5.45 -16.02
C ILE A 37 7.01 -6.91 -16.45
N GLU A 38 6.64 -7.84 -15.58
CA GLU A 38 6.77 -9.30 -15.81
C GLU A 38 5.47 -9.87 -16.37
N ASP A 39 5.27 -9.71 -17.67
CA ASP A 39 4.05 -10.04 -18.44
C ASP A 39 4.21 -11.29 -19.33
N THR A 40 5.12 -12.21 -18.99
CA THR A 40 5.34 -13.45 -19.74
C THR A 40 4.22 -14.47 -19.61
N ASP A 41 3.34 -14.33 -18.62
CA ASP A 41 2.16 -15.18 -18.43
C ASP A 41 0.91 -14.50 -19.00
N SER A 42 0.67 -14.71 -20.30
CA SER A 42 -0.47 -14.12 -21.00
C SER A 42 -1.85 -14.61 -20.50
N GLN A 43 -1.92 -15.78 -19.85
CA GLN A 43 -3.17 -16.31 -19.31
C GLN A 43 -3.64 -15.58 -18.05
N ARG A 44 -2.73 -14.97 -17.32
CA ARG A 44 -3.03 -14.20 -16.10
C ARG A 44 -2.98 -12.69 -16.31
N PHE A 45 -2.75 -12.24 -17.53
CA PHE A 45 -2.77 -10.80 -17.83
C PHE A 45 -4.16 -10.21 -17.58
N VAL A 46 -4.21 -9.09 -16.88
CA VAL A 46 -5.45 -8.35 -16.62
C VAL A 46 -5.33 -6.95 -17.20
N PRO A 47 -6.21 -6.56 -18.14
CA PRO A 47 -6.23 -5.21 -18.71
C PRO A 47 -6.35 -4.13 -17.61
N GLY A 48 -5.59 -3.04 -17.74
CA GLY A 48 -5.58 -1.93 -16.78
C GLY A 48 -4.69 -2.16 -15.55
N ALA A 49 -4.14 -3.38 -15.35
CA ALA A 49 -3.30 -3.67 -14.19
C ALA A 49 -1.93 -2.97 -14.25
N GLU A 50 -1.36 -2.79 -15.44
CA GLU A 50 -0.10 -2.07 -15.62
C GLU A 50 -0.28 -0.57 -15.30
N GLU A 51 -1.30 0.06 -15.86
CA GLU A 51 -1.65 1.46 -15.59
C GLU A 51 -1.92 1.67 -14.10
N TYR A 52 -2.63 0.74 -13.48
CA TYR A 52 -2.90 0.76 -12.04
C TYR A 52 -1.62 0.69 -11.20
N ILE A 53 -0.63 -0.13 -11.59
CA ILE A 53 0.66 -0.22 -10.93
C ILE A 53 1.37 1.14 -11.00
N ILE A 54 1.44 1.74 -12.20
CA ILE A 54 2.12 3.03 -12.42
C ILE A 54 1.44 4.13 -11.60
N GLU A 55 0.11 4.25 -11.67
CA GLU A 55 -0.66 5.23 -10.90
C GLU A 55 -0.50 5.04 -9.39
N SER A 56 -0.44 3.78 -8.92
CA SER A 56 -0.21 3.47 -7.51
C SER A 56 1.15 3.96 -7.01
N LEU A 57 2.21 3.77 -7.81
CA LEU A 57 3.55 4.25 -7.48
C LEU A 57 3.62 5.78 -7.47
N ASP A 58 2.98 6.42 -8.47
CA ASP A 58 2.93 7.88 -8.58
C ASP A 58 2.18 8.49 -7.39
N TRP A 59 1.01 7.95 -7.03
CA TRP A 59 0.27 8.39 -5.84
C TRP A 59 1.08 8.27 -4.55
N CYS A 60 1.91 7.22 -4.43
CA CYS A 60 2.81 7.04 -3.29
C CYS A 60 4.05 7.95 -3.33
N GLY A 61 4.27 8.72 -4.40
CA GLY A 61 5.48 9.51 -4.60
C GLY A 61 6.74 8.67 -4.86
N ILE A 62 6.58 7.42 -5.28
CA ILE A 62 7.67 6.51 -5.65
C ILE A 62 8.06 6.79 -7.10
N LYS A 63 9.08 7.58 -7.29
CA LYS A 63 9.55 7.99 -8.63
C LYS A 63 10.39 6.90 -9.27
N VAL A 64 9.96 6.45 -10.44
CA VAL A 64 10.71 5.53 -11.30
C VAL A 64 11.75 6.32 -12.06
N ASP A 65 13.02 5.87 -12.01
CA ASP A 65 14.12 6.50 -12.77
C ASP A 65 14.22 5.90 -14.17
N GLU A 66 13.93 4.61 -14.29
CA GLU A 66 14.05 3.83 -15.51
C GLU A 66 12.93 2.78 -15.54
N GLY A 67 12.28 2.60 -16.68
CA GLY A 67 11.23 1.60 -16.77
C GLY A 67 10.14 1.91 -17.78
N VAL A 68 9.03 1.17 -17.67
CA VAL A 68 7.85 1.38 -18.51
C VAL A 68 7.30 2.79 -18.31
N GLY A 69 7.07 3.50 -19.43
CA GLY A 69 6.58 4.88 -19.43
C GLY A 69 7.65 5.95 -19.21
N VAL A 70 8.83 5.59 -18.71
CA VAL A 70 9.95 6.49 -18.46
C VAL A 70 11.05 6.33 -19.51
N GLY A 71 11.33 5.09 -19.92
CA GLY A 71 12.47 4.74 -20.78
C GLY A 71 13.73 4.46 -19.96
N GLY A 72 14.90 4.47 -20.64
CA GLY A 72 16.20 4.26 -20.02
C GLY A 72 17.12 3.37 -20.88
N PRO A 73 18.38 3.16 -20.44
CA PRO A 73 19.39 2.46 -21.22
C PRO A 73 19.15 0.95 -21.38
N HIS A 74 18.35 0.32 -20.51
CA HIS A 74 18.11 -1.12 -20.53
C HIS A 74 16.80 -1.55 -21.21
N ALA A 75 16.15 -0.61 -21.93
CA ALA A 75 14.91 -0.90 -22.67
C ALA A 75 15.02 -2.13 -23.59
N PRO A 76 13.90 -2.82 -23.84
CA PRO A 76 12.54 -2.60 -23.30
C PRO A 76 12.35 -3.15 -21.86
N TYR A 77 11.30 -2.64 -21.16
CA TYR A 77 11.05 -3.00 -19.75
C TYR A 77 9.83 -3.90 -19.54
N ARG A 78 9.14 -4.30 -20.61
CA ARG A 78 8.18 -5.41 -20.59
C ARG A 78 8.88 -6.69 -21.03
N GLN A 79 8.75 -7.75 -20.25
CA GLN A 79 9.40 -9.02 -20.57
C GLN A 79 8.89 -9.63 -21.88
N SER A 80 7.62 -9.43 -22.23
CA SER A 80 7.06 -9.86 -23.52
C SER A 80 7.73 -9.22 -24.74
N GLU A 81 8.37 -8.07 -24.58
CA GLU A 81 9.10 -7.36 -25.64
C GLU A 81 10.58 -7.81 -25.77
N ARG A 82 11.06 -8.70 -24.89
CA ARG A 82 12.46 -9.15 -24.77
C ARG A 82 12.68 -10.61 -25.24
N ARG A 83 11.76 -11.19 -25.99
CA ARG A 83 11.73 -12.62 -26.37
C ARG A 83 13.04 -13.14 -26.96
N ASP A 84 13.64 -12.39 -27.89
CA ASP A 84 14.86 -12.81 -28.57
C ASP A 84 16.06 -12.89 -27.63
N ILE A 85 16.07 -12.07 -26.59
CA ILE A 85 17.11 -12.09 -25.57
C ILE A 85 17.05 -13.42 -24.81
N TYR A 86 15.87 -13.83 -24.35
CA TYR A 86 15.72 -15.01 -23.50
C TYR A 86 16.06 -16.32 -24.21
N LEU A 87 15.68 -16.47 -25.49
CA LEU A 87 16.01 -17.66 -26.26
C LEU A 87 17.51 -17.86 -26.36
N LYS A 88 18.27 -16.79 -26.63
CA LYS A 88 19.73 -16.83 -26.70
C LYS A 88 20.34 -17.41 -25.41
N TYR A 89 19.88 -16.93 -24.24
CA TYR A 89 20.40 -17.40 -22.96
C TYR A 89 19.92 -18.80 -22.59
N ALA A 90 18.68 -19.17 -22.97
CA ALA A 90 18.21 -20.54 -22.80
C ALA A 90 19.07 -21.54 -23.59
N LEU A 91 19.40 -21.22 -24.84
CA LEU A 91 20.28 -22.04 -25.68
C LEU A 91 21.71 -22.10 -25.14
N GLN A 92 22.25 -21.02 -24.64
CA GLN A 92 23.56 -21.00 -23.98
C GLN A 92 23.66 -22.01 -22.82
N LEU A 93 22.58 -22.13 -22.02
CA LEU A 93 22.52 -23.13 -20.94
C LEU A 93 22.48 -24.56 -21.47
N VAL A 94 21.88 -24.80 -22.62
CA VAL A 94 21.90 -26.11 -23.28
C VAL A 94 23.31 -26.42 -23.82
N GLU A 95 23.95 -25.47 -24.50
CA GLU A 95 25.29 -25.61 -25.06
C GLU A 95 26.33 -25.88 -24.00
N ASN A 96 26.27 -25.25 -22.85
CA ASN A 96 27.18 -25.46 -21.73
C ASN A 96 26.82 -26.64 -20.82
N GLY A 97 25.77 -27.41 -21.16
CA GLY A 97 25.35 -28.63 -20.47
C GLY A 97 24.63 -28.44 -19.16
N ASN A 98 24.22 -27.18 -18.80
CA ASN A 98 23.46 -26.86 -17.61
C ASN A 98 21.94 -26.90 -17.81
N ALA A 99 21.48 -27.08 -19.06
CA ALA A 99 20.06 -27.27 -19.39
C ALA A 99 19.92 -28.29 -20.52
N TYR A 100 18.71 -28.71 -20.81
CA TYR A 100 18.42 -29.69 -21.81
C TYR A 100 17.02 -29.53 -22.40
N TYR A 101 16.80 -30.03 -23.64
CA TYR A 101 15.47 -30.08 -24.26
C TYR A 101 14.64 -31.23 -23.67
N ALA A 102 13.36 -31.00 -23.43
CA ALA A 102 12.39 -31.99 -23.00
C ALA A 102 11.13 -31.92 -23.89
N PHE A 103 10.59 -33.09 -24.24
CA PHE A 103 9.50 -33.28 -25.20
C PHE A 103 8.29 -33.94 -24.57
N ASP A 104 8.28 -34.20 -23.28
CA ASP A 104 7.14 -34.76 -22.57
C ASP A 104 5.98 -33.78 -22.59
N THR A 105 4.79 -34.25 -23.03
CA THR A 105 3.58 -33.41 -23.07
C THR A 105 2.98 -33.23 -21.68
N ALA A 106 2.10 -32.23 -21.52
CA ALA A 106 1.38 -32.00 -20.28
C ALA A 106 0.53 -33.21 -19.87
N GLU A 107 -0.10 -33.89 -20.85
CA GLU A 107 -0.89 -35.08 -20.64
C GLU A 107 -0.06 -36.24 -20.11
N GLU A 108 1.12 -36.50 -20.73
CA GLU A 108 2.05 -37.55 -20.30
C GLU A 108 2.55 -37.28 -18.86
N LEU A 109 2.95 -36.04 -18.55
CA LEU A 109 3.38 -35.68 -17.20
C LEU A 109 2.25 -35.78 -16.17
N ASN A 110 1.00 -35.46 -16.55
CA ASN A 110 -0.16 -35.62 -15.67
C ASN A 110 -0.47 -37.10 -15.43
N ALA A 111 -0.34 -37.94 -16.43
CA ALA A 111 -0.51 -39.38 -16.27
C ALA A 111 0.56 -39.98 -15.29
N LEU A 112 1.81 -39.53 -15.41
CA LEU A 112 2.87 -39.91 -14.46
C LEU A 112 2.59 -39.45 -13.03
N ARG A 113 2.10 -38.20 -12.84
CA ARG A 113 1.69 -37.68 -11.53
C ARG A 113 0.59 -38.55 -10.92
N ALA A 114 -0.47 -38.82 -11.67
CA ALA A 114 -1.58 -39.67 -11.21
C ALA A 114 -1.12 -41.10 -10.86
N ALA A 115 -0.20 -41.67 -11.65
CA ALA A 115 0.36 -42.99 -11.37
C ALA A 115 1.19 -43.05 -10.09
N CYS A 116 1.97 -41.98 -9.77
CA CYS A 116 2.70 -41.88 -8.52
C CYS A 116 1.76 -41.66 -7.33
N GLU A 117 0.80 -40.73 -7.47
CA GLU A 117 -0.20 -40.44 -6.41
C GLU A 117 -1.00 -41.69 -6.05
N SER A 118 -1.34 -42.54 -7.00
CA SER A 118 -2.03 -43.80 -6.71
C SER A 118 -1.23 -44.78 -5.82
N LYS A 119 0.09 -44.59 -5.78
CA LYS A 119 1.02 -45.35 -4.92
C LYS A 119 1.42 -44.62 -3.65
N GLY A 120 0.87 -43.43 -3.40
CA GLY A 120 1.26 -42.57 -2.27
C GLY A 120 2.60 -41.84 -2.46
N GLU A 121 3.08 -41.75 -3.70
CA GLU A 121 4.33 -41.09 -4.09
C GLU A 121 4.06 -39.76 -4.79
N THR A 122 5.03 -38.84 -4.77
CA THR A 122 4.96 -37.58 -5.52
C THR A 122 5.91 -37.66 -6.71
N PHE A 123 5.39 -37.42 -7.92
CA PHE A 123 6.22 -37.30 -9.12
C PHE A 123 6.93 -35.97 -9.14
N SER A 124 8.26 -36.01 -9.38
CA SER A 124 9.09 -34.83 -9.64
C SER A 124 9.89 -35.06 -10.94
N TYR A 125 9.98 -34.03 -11.78
CA TYR A 125 10.89 -34.07 -12.93
C TYR A 125 12.27 -33.62 -12.43
N ASP A 126 13.11 -34.53 -12.01
CA ASP A 126 14.35 -34.28 -11.28
C ASP A 126 15.51 -35.19 -11.76
N ALA A 127 16.63 -35.14 -11.06
CA ALA A 127 17.80 -35.95 -11.36
C ALA A 127 17.51 -37.47 -11.39
N LYS A 128 16.52 -37.95 -10.64
CA LYS A 128 16.18 -39.40 -10.56
C LYS A 128 15.29 -39.83 -11.71
N SER A 129 14.33 -38.98 -12.11
CA SER A 129 13.31 -39.32 -13.09
C SER A 129 13.70 -38.97 -14.53
N ARG A 130 14.51 -37.90 -14.76
CA ARG A 130 14.84 -37.37 -16.09
C ARG A 130 15.46 -38.39 -17.03
N GLY A 131 16.20 -39.40 -16.54
CA GLY A 131 16.79 -40.45 -17.36
C GLY A 131 15.80 -41.39 -18.01
N SER A 132 14.55 -41.44 -17.52
CA SER A 132 13.46 -42.25 -18.09
C SER A 132 12.41 -41.45 -18.87
N LEU A 133 12.60 -40.15 -19.04
CA LEU A 133 11.68 -39.23 -19.67
C LEU A 133 12.18 -38.82 -21.06
N LYS A 134 11.30 -38.24 -21.91
CA LYS A 134 11.59 -37.88 -23.30
C LYS A 134 12.38 -36.55 -23.35
N ASN A 135 13.68 -36.63 -23.28
CA ASN A 135 14.52 -35.42 -23.28
C ASN A 135 15.87 -35.68 -23.95
N SER A 136 16.66 -34.60 -24.17
CA SER A 136 17.95 -34.68 -24.84
C SER A 136 19.07 -35.38 -24.06
N LEU A 137 18.81 -35.77 -22.78
CA LEU A 137 19.74 -36.58 -22.00
C LEU A 137 19.46 -38.10 -22.18
N SER A 138 18.24 -38.47 -22.56
CA SER A 138 17.81 -39.86 -22.76
C SER A 138 17.69 -40.27 -24.26
N LEU A 139 17.48 -39.29 -25.16
CA LEU A 139 17.36 -39.47 -26.60
C LEU A 139 18.70 -39.23 -27.28
N SER A 140 18.87 -39.84 -28.49
CA SER A 140 20.05 -39.55 -29.32
C SER A 140 19.99 -38.15 -29.92
N ALA A 141 21.14 -37.56 -30.22
CA ALA A 141 21.23 -36.21 -30.81
C ALA A 141 20.44 -36.12 -32.14
N ASP A 142 20.49 -37.19 -32.98
CA ASP A 142 19.74 -37.23 -34.23
C ASP A 142 18.21 -37.23 -33.99
N GLU A 143 17.74 -37.92 -32.98
CA GLU A 143 16.33 -37.95 -32.62
C GLU A 143 15.86 -36.61 -32.08
N VAL A 144 16.65 -35.96 -31.22
CA VAL A 144 16.38 -34.59 -30.73
C VAL A 144 16.28 -33.63 -31.91
N LYS A 145 17.27 -33.65 -32.82
CA LYS A 145 17.27 -32.81 -34.01
C LYS A 145 16.03 -33.07 -34.89
N ARG A 146 15.71 -34.32 -35.13
CA ARG A 146 14.54 -34.73 -35.95
C ARG A 146 13.24 -34.15 -35.36
N ARG A 147 13.05 -34.23 -34.04
CA ARG A 147 11.86 -33.70 -33.35
C ARG A 147 11.76 -32.18 -33.46
N ILE A 148 12.88 -31.47 -33.26
CA ILE A 148 12.91 -30.01 -33.40
C ILE A 148 12.61 -29.59 -34.83
N ASP A 149 13.28 -30.24 -35.83
CA ASP A 149 13.08 -29.97 -37.27
C ASP A 149 11.64 -30.31 -37.74
N ALA A 150 10.97 -31.27 -37.09
CA ALA A 150 9.57 -31.62 -37.33
C ALA A 150 8.58 -30.62 -36.68
N GLY A 151 9.03 -29.63 -35.95
CA GLY A 151 8.20 -28.64 -35.27
C GLY A 151 7.48 -29.18 -34.03
N GLU A 152 7.96 -30.29 -33.44
CA GLU A 152 7.45 -30.79 -32.17
C GLU A 152 7.68 -29.75 -31.05
N GLN A 153 6.70 -29.54 -30.20
CA GLN A 153 6.84 -28.64 -29.07
C GLN A 153 7.86 -29.17 -28.05
N TRP A 154 8.67 -28.29 -27.56
CA TRP A 154 9.69 -28.61 -26.56
C TRP A 154 9.78 -27.52 -25.51
N VAL A 155 10.36 -27.87 -24.36
CA VAL A 155 10.76 -26.95 -23.33
C VAL A 155 12.25 -27.12 -23.03
N ILE A 156 12.90 -26.08 -22.55
CA ILE A 156 14.23 -26.17 -21.98
C ILE A 156 14.08 -26.25 -20.46
N ARG A 157 14.69 -27.28 -19.86
CA ARG A 157 14.72 -27.47 -18.40
C ARG A 157 16.13 -27.26 -17.88
N PHE A 158 16.24 -26.64 -16.71
CA PHE A 158 17.49 -26.57 -15.97
C PHE A 158 17.89 -27.95 -15.51
N LYS A 159 19.14 -28.33 -15.73
CA LYS A 159 19.68 -29.60 -15.27
C LYS A 159 20.17 -29.47 -13.84
N MET A 160 19.30 -29.75 -12.89
CA MET A 160 19.62 -29.64 -11.46
C MET A 160 20.80 -30.57 -11.11
N PRO A 161 21.86 -30.08 -10.44
CA PRO A 161 22.94 -30.90 -9.90
C PRO A 161 22.39 -32.00 -8.98
N GLU A 162 23.06 -33.15 -8.97
CA GLU A 162 22.65 -34.29 -8.14
C GLU A 162 23.27 -34.16 -6.75
N ASN A 163 22.43 -34.19 -5.70
CA ASN A 163 22.81 -34.27 -4.30
C ASN A 163 23.92 -33.28 -3.88
N GLU A 164 23.79 -32.03 -4.31
CA GLU A 164 24.70 -30.95 -3.98
C GLU A 164 24.05 -30.03 -2.93
N ASN A 165 24.79 -29.60 -1.92
CA ASN A 165 24.37 -28.54 -1.01
C ASN A 165 24.64 -27.17 -1.64
N VAL A 166 23.61 -26.38 -1.86
CA VAL A 166 23.70 -24.98 -2.31
C VAL A 166 23.63 -24.09 -1.08
N GLU A 167 24.72 -23.40 -0.82
CA GLU A 167 24.84 -22.42 0.28
C GLU A 167 24.56 -21.01 -0.26
N MET A 168 23.71 -20.27 0.45
CA MET A 168 23.22 -18.96 0.01
C MET A 168 23.10 -18.04 1.19
N ASP A 169 23.39 -16.77 1.00
CA ASP A 169 23.17 -15.74 2.01
C ASP A 169 22.03 -14.82 1.58
N ASP A 170 21.11 -14.57 2.50
CA ASP A 170 20.05 -13.61 2.37
C ASP A 170 20.19 -12.56 3.46
N ILE A 171 20.13 -11.29 3.09
CA ILE A 171 20.37 -10.16 4.02
C ILE A 171 19.42 -10.22 5.23
N ILE A 172 18.16 -10.62 5.02
CA ILE A 172 17.15 -10.65 6.08
C ILE A 172 17.09 -12.03 6.74
N ARG A 173 17.11 -13.11 5.93
CA ARG A 173 16.91 -14.49 6.43
C ARG A 173 18.18 -15.10 6.99
N GLY A 174 19.35 -14.58 6.59
CA GLY A 174 20.64 -15.10 6.97
C GLY A 174 21.08 -16.24 6.05
N HIS A 175 21.98 -17.08 6.55
CA HIS A 175 22.52 -18.21 5.81
C HIS A 175 21.51 -19.35 5.63
N ILE A 176 21.41 -19.86 4.39
CA ILE A 176 20.46 -20.89 3.98
C ILE A 176 21.20 -21.95 3.19
N THR A 177 21.04 -23.22 3.57
CA THR A 177 21.57 -24.36 2.84
C THR A 177 20.43 -25.25 2.35
N ILE A 178 20.38 -25.53 1.04
CA ILE A 178 19.38 -26.42 0.44
C ILE A 178 20.09 -27.50 -0.37
N ASN A 179 19.69 -28.74 -0.18
CA ASN A 179 20.20 -29.85 -0.99
C ASN A 179 19.41 -30.00 -2.27
N THR A 180 20.09 -30.05 -3.41
CA THR A 180 19.46 -30.10 -4.76
C THR A 180 18.64 -31.37 -5.01
N SER A 181 18.86 -32.45 -4.22
CA SER A 181 18.03 -33.67 -4.32
C SER A 181 16.54 -33.43 -3.94
N THR A 182 16.23 -32.30 -3.36
CA THR A 182 14.84 -31.88 -3.03
C THR A 182 14.22 -30.97 -4.10
N LEU A 183 14.99 -30.65 -5.15
CA LEU A 183 14.59 -29.68 -6.19
C LEU A 183 14.31 -30.42 -7.52
N ASP A 184 13.40 -29.86 -8.30
CA ASP A 184 13.04 -30.35 -9.64
C ASP A 184 13.77 -29.56 -10.74
N ASP A 185 13.88 -30.19 -11.92
CA ASP A 185 14.43 -29.57 -13.13
C ASP A 185 13.38 -28.59 -13.70
N LYS A 186 13.40 -27.36 -13.23
CA LYS A 186 12.44 -26.32 -13.60
C LYS A 186 12.49 -26.02 -15.10
N VAL A 187 11.31 -25.82 -15.70
CA VAL A 187 11.21 -25.28 -17.06
C VAL A 187 11.72 -23.85 -17.07
N LEU A 188 12.63 -23.56 -18.00
CA LEU A 188 13.19 -22.21 -18.19
C LEU A 188 12.60 -21.51 -19.40
N TYR A 189 12.31 -22.27 -20.49
CA TYR A 189 11.81 -21.72 -21.74
C TYR A 189 10.83 -22.69 -22.40
N LYS A 190 9.80 -22.15 -23.07
CA LYS A 190 8.76 -22.90 -23.79
C LYS A 190 8.75 -22.48 -25.25
N SER A 191 8.90 -23.47 -26.17
CA SER A 191 8.83 -23.22 -27.61
C SER A 191 7.44 -22.80 -28.08
N ALA A 192 6.38 -23.32 -27.43
CA ALA A 192 5.00 -23.05 -27.80
C ALA A 192 4.64 -21.56 -27.72
N ASP A 193 5.09 -20.89 -26.68
CA ASP A 193 4.79 -19.48 -26.41
C ASP A 193 5.93 -18.56 -26.92
N ALA A 194 7.08 -19.13 -27.26
CA ALA A 194 8.35 -18.44 -27.50
C ALA A 194 8.71 -17.50 -26.34
N LEU A 195 8.44 -17.93 -25.10
CA LEU A 195 8.64 -17.16 -23.88
C LEU A 195 9.39 -17.95 -22.82
N PRO A 196 10.20 -17.26 -22.02
CA PRO A 196 10.82 -17.84 -20.82
C PRO A 196 9.77 -18.04 -19.73
N THR A 197 10.10 -18.88 -18.76
CA THR A 197 9.43 -18.83 -17.47
C THR A 197 10.05 -17.73 -16.60
N TYR A 198 9.36 -17.39 -15.49
CA TYR A 198 9.83 -16.42 -14.50
C TYR A 198 11.31 -16.60 -14.13
N HIS A 199 11.76 -17.84 -13.91
CA HIS A 199 13.12 -18.10 -13.42
C HIS A 199 14.21 -17.62 -14.38
N LEU A 200 14.07 -17.91 -15.66
CA LEU A 200 15.06 -17.47 -16.65
C LEU A 200 14.95 -15.97 -16.92
N ALA A 201 13.72 -15.46 -17.12
CA ALA A 201 13.50 -14.05 -17.41
C ALA A 201 14.06 -13.16 -16.31
N ASN A 202 13.75 -13.47 -15.05
CA ASN A 202 14.18 -12.71 -13.90
C ASN A 202 15.71 -12.60 -13.80
N ILE A 203 16.44 -13.73 -13.95
CA ILE A 203 17.89 -13.77 -13.84
C ILE A 203 18.57 -13.04 -15.00
N VAL A 204 18.10 -13.24 -16.23
CA VAL A 204 18.66 -12.58 -17.41
C VAL A 204 18.45 -11.08 -17.33
N ASP A 205 17.27 -10.64 -16.93
CA ASP A 205 16.97 -9.22 -16.83
C ASP A 205 17.72 -8.55 -15.66
N ASP A 206 17.77 -9.20 -14.49
CA ASP A 206 18.49 -8.66 -13.34
C ASP A 206 19.99 -8.52 -13.66
N HIS A 207 20.58 -9.44 -14.42
CA HIS A 207 21.95 -9.34 -14.89
C HIS A 207 22.13 -8.21 -15.91
N LEU A 208 21.31 -8.17 -16.97
CA LEU A 208 21.42 -7.19 -18.06
C LEU A 208 21.05 -5.76 -17.64
N MET A 209 20.22 -5.61 -16.60
CA MET A 209 19.83 -4.32 -16.00
C MET A 209 20.71 -3.95 -14.79
N GLU A 210 21.83 -4.68 -14.61
CA GLU A 210 22.84 -4.39 -13.57
C GLU A 210 22.24 -4.27 -12.15
N ILE A 211 21.27 -5.13 -11.82
CA ILE A 211 20.60 -5.11 -10.52
C ILE A 211 21.55 -5.58 -9.42
N SER A 212 21.86 -4.71 -8.48
CA SER A 212 22.78 -4.99 -7.36
C SER A 212 22.12 -5.75 -6.20
N HIS A 213 20.82 -5.51 -5.95
CA HIS A 213 20.06 -6.15 -4.86
C HIS A 213 18.67 -6.53 -5.34
N VAL A 214 18.19 -7.69 -4.91
CA VAL A 214 16.86 -8.22 -5.18
C VAL A 214 16.08 -8.26 -3.88
N ILE A 215 15.25 -7.22 -3.64
CA ILE A 215 14.33 -7.16 -2.51
C ILE A 215 12.95 -7.60 -3.02
N ARG A 216 12.40 -8.70 -2.43
CA ARG A 216 11.12 -9.28 -2.84
C ARG A 216 10.44 -10.01 -1.69
N GLY A 217 9.18 -10.41 -1.84
CA GLY A 217 8.45 -11.17 -0.82
C GLY A 217 9.04 -12.56 -0.56
N GLU A 218 8.91 -13.07 0.66
CA GLU A 218 9.43 -14.38 1.08
C GLU A 218 8.76 -15.56 0.36
N GLU A 219 7.63 -15.36 -0.30
CA GLU A 219 7.01 -16.36 -1.17
C GLU A 219 7.92 -16.83 -2.32
N TRP A 220 8.92 -16.02 -2.66
CA TRP A 220 9.93 -16.33 -3.68
C TRP A 220 11.19 -16.99 -3.11
N LEU A 221 11.30 -17.16 -1.79
CA LEU A 221 12.45 -17.81 -1.16
C LEU A 221 12.71 -19.23 -1.68
N PRO A 222 11.68 -20.08 -1.96
CA PRO A 222 11.90 -21.40 -2.55
C PRO A 222 12.57 -21.39 -3.93
N SER A 223 12.56 -20.25 -4.64
CA SER A 223 13.24 -20.10 -5.95
C SER A 223 14.71 -19.73 -5.81
N LEU A 224 15.16 -19.32 -4.65
CA LEU A 224 16.52 -18.79 -4.43
C LEU A 224 17.61 -19.80 -4.83
N PRO A 225 17.51 -21.11 -4.48
CA PRO A 225 18.54 -22.08 -4.88
C PRO A 225 18.72 -22.19 -6.39
N LEU A 226 17.61 -22.22 -7.14
CA LEU A 226 17.67 -22.23 -8.61
C LEU A 226 18.30 -20.95 -9.15
N HIS A 227 17.99 -19.80 -8.58
CA HIS A 227 18.57 -18.53 -9.02
C HIS A 227 20.07 -18.50 -8.81
N PHE A 228 20.59 -18.94 -7.67
CA PHE A 228 22.02 -19.09 -7.42
C PHE A 228 22.67 -20.04 -8.44
N LEU A 229 22.06 -21.17 -8.71
CA LEU A 229 22.54 -22.13 -9.69
C LEU A 229 22.54 -21.58 -11.12
N LEU A 230 21.55 -20.76 -11.49
CA LEU A 230 21.50 -20.10 -12.80
C LEU A 230 22.61 -19.07 -12.96
N TYR A 231 22.87 -18.21 -11.96
CA TYR A 231 24.00 -17.27 -11.96
C TYR A 231 25.32 -18.04 -12.14
N ARG A 232 25.50 -19.15 -11.42
CA ARG A 232 26.68 -20.02 -11.55
C ARG A 232 26.77 -20.63 -12.94
N ALA A 233 25.67 -21.16 -13.48
CA ALA A 233 25.64 -21.81 -14.80
C ALA A 233 25.93 -20.84 -15.95
N PHE A 234 25.58 -19.57 -15.81
CA PHE A 234 25.95 -18.52 -16.76
C PHE A 234 27.38 -18.00 -16.59
N GLY A 235 28.06 -18.32 -15.49
CA GLY A 235 29.35 -17.73 -15.15
C GLY A 235 29.26 -16.29 -14.63
N TRP A 236 28.08 -15.90 -14.07
CA TRP A 236 27.78 -14.55 -13.60
C TRP A 236 27.86 -14.41 -12.07
N THR A 237 28.65 -15.25 -11.41
CA THR A 237 28.78 -15.24 -9.94
C THR A 237 29.23 -13.89 -9.41
N ASP A 238 30.14 -13.20 -10.13
CA ASP A 238 30.68 -11.90 -9.73
C ASP A 238 29.69 -10.75 -9.87
N SER A 239 28.66 -10.91 -10.72
CA SER A 239 27.57 -9.95 -10.93
C SER A 239 26.24 -10.39 -10.31
N GLN A 240 26.26 -11.44 -9.50
CA GLN A 240 25.06 -11.91 -8.81
C GLN A 240 24.61 -10.86 -7.80
N PRO A 241 23.33 -10.46 -7.83
CA PRO A 241 22.79 -9.53 -6.84
C PRO A 241 22.75 -10.14 -5.44
N GLN A 242 22.78 -9.30 -4.43
CA GLN A 242 22.46 -9.70 -3.07
C GLN A 242 20.94 -9.86 -2.94
N PHE A 243 20.49 -10.83 -2.14
CA PHE A 243 19.08 -11.13 -1.98
C PHE A 243 18.57 -10.72 -0.61
N ALA A 244 17.34 -10.20 -0.56
CA ALA A 244 16.63 -9.86 0.67
C ALA A 244 15.15 -10.25 0.54
N HIS A 245 14.72 -11.26 1.30
CA HIS A 245 13.36 -11.76 1.27
C HIS A 245 12.55 -11.16 2.42
N LEU A 246 11.61 -10.27 2.08
CA LEU A 246 10.74 -9.56 3.01
C LEU A 246 9.71 -10.51 3.64
N PRO A 247 9.44 -10.37 4.95
CA PRO A 247 8.41 -11.14 5.62
C PRO A 247 7.01 -10.80 5.10
N LEU A 248 6.09 -11.75 5.23
CA LEU A 248 4.69 -11.56 4.86
C LEU A 248 4.04 -10.44 5.67
N LEU A 249 3.10 -9.75 5.05
CA LEU A 249 2.10 -8.97 5.78
C LEU A 249 1.04 -9.94 6.31
N LEU A 250 0.87 -9.94 7.62
CA LEU A 250 -0.08 -10.82 8.30
C LEU A 250 -1.40 -10.10 8.54
N LYS A 251 -2.49 -10.85 8.48
CA LYS A 251 -3.83 -10.35 8.82
C LYS A 251 -3.92 -9.89 10.27
N PRO A 252 -4.87 -8.99 10.60
CA PRO A 252 -5.00 -8.43 11.95
C PRO A 252 -5.22 -9.48 13.03
N GLN A 253 -5.97 -10.53 12.71
CA GLN A 253 -6.32 -11.60 13.63
C GLN A 253 -6.03 -12.98 13.02
N GLY A 254 -5.59 -13.93 13.88
CA GLY A 254 -5.23 -15.28 13.47
C GLY A 254 -3.87 -15.35 12.78
N GLN A 255 -3.66 -16.40 12.01
CA GLN A 255 -2.41 -16.66 11.26
C GLN A 255 -2.63 -16.55 9.76
N GLY A 256 -1.55 -16.27 9.02
CA GLY A 256 -1.49 -16.27 7.56
C GLY A 256 -1.40 -14.88 6.93
N LYS A 257 -1.14 -14.88 5.63
CA LYS A 257 -0.94 -13.69 4.80
C LYS A 257 -2.22 -12.85 4.75
N LEU A 258 -2.07 -11.55 4.84
CA LEU A 258 -3.14 -10.58 4.60
C LEU A 258 -3.65 -10.69 3.16
N SER A 259 -4.97 -10.74 3.01
CA SER A 259 -5.65 -10.90 1.73
C SER A 259 -6.79 -9.89 1.57
N LYS A 260 -7.30 -9.74 0.33
CA LYS A 260 -8.50 -8.94 0.03
C LYS A 260 -9.68 -9.31 0.94
N ARG A 261 -9.95 -10.61 1.12
CA ARG A 261 -11.04 -11.10 1.97
C ARG A 261 -10.93 -10.64 3.42
N ASP A 262 -9.70 -10.45 3.93
CA ASP A 262 -9.50 -9.92 5.27
C ASP A 262 -9.85 -8.43 5.33
N GLY A 263 -9.49 -7.66 4.30
CA GLY A 263 -9.88 -6.25 4.16
C GLY A 263 -11.40 -6.09 4.13
N ASP A 264 -12.09 -6.84 3.29
CA ASP A 264 -13.56 -6.83 3.18
C ASP A 264 -14.23 -7.21 4.51
N LYS A 265 -13.70 -8.24 5.18
CA LYS A 265 -14.23 -8.71 6.46
C LYS A 265 -14.08 -7.71 7.60
N PHE A 266 -12.98 -6.99 7.66
CA PHE A 266 -12.66 -6.09 8.77
C PHE A 266 -12.83 -4.61 8.41
N GLY A 267 -13.29 -4.27 7.21
CA GLY A 267 -13.64 -2.93 6.77
C GLY A 267 -12.46 -1.99 6.56
N PHE A 268 -11.37 -2.48 6.00
CA PHE A 268 -10.23 -1.65 5.61
C PHE A 268 -9.72 -2.00 4.20
N PRO A 269 -9.19 -1.04 3.42
CA PRO A 269 -8.66 -1.31 2.10
C PRO A 269 -7.34 -2.09 2.16
N VAL A 270 -7.08 -2.88 1.13
CA VAL A 270 -5.80 -3.59 0.94
C VAL A 270 -5.11 -3.19 -0.37
N PHE A 271 -5.67 -2.23 -1.07
CA PHE A 271 -5.15 -1.67 -2.32
C PHE A 271 -4.87 -0.18 -2.17
N PRO A 272 -3.81 0.37 -2.80
CA PRO A 272 -3.51 1.80 -2.73
C PRO A 272 -4.62 2.66 -3.33
N LEU A 273 -5.18 2.24 -4.46
CA LEU A 273 -6.22 2.93 -5.22
C LEU A 273 -7.45 2.03 -5.40
N GLU A 274 -8.59 2.61 -5.71
CA GLU A 274 -9.78 1.85 -6.11
C GLU A 274 -9.48 1.01 -7.35
N TRP A 275 -9.94 -0.24 -7.34
CA TRP A 275 -9.77 -1.18 -8.43
C TRP A 275 -11.11 -1.66 -8.98
N HIS A 276 -11.28 -1.51 -10.30
CA HIS A 276 -12.40 -2.05 -11.04
C HIS A 276 -11.96 -3.33 -11.77
N ALA A 277 -12.34 -4.47 -11.24
CA ALA A 277 -11.99 -5.76 -11.83
C ALA A 277 -12.80 -6.02 -13.12
N PRO A 278 -12.26 -6.83 -14.07
CA PRO A 278 -12.96 -7.11 -15.33
C PRO A 278 -14.33 -7.79 -15.18
N ASP A 279 -14.58 -8.47 -14.07
CA ASP A 279 -15.85 -9.10 -13.72
C ASP A 279 -16.88 -8.12 -13.11
N GLY A 280 -16.50 -6.83 -12.98
CA GLY A 280 -17.34 -5.76 -12.44
C GLY A 280 -17.23 -5.58 -10.91
N GLU A 281 -16.40 -6.38 -10.23
CA GLU A 281 -16.15 -6.18 -8.81
C GLU A 281 -15.34 -4.90 -8.58
N VAL A 282 -15.80 -4.04 -7.64
CA VAL A 282 -15.10 -2.82 -7.24
C VAL A 282 -14.49 -3.03 -5.85
N SER A 283 -13.20 -2.73 -5.74
CA SER A 283 -12.46 -2.81 -4.47
C SER A 283 -11.97 -1.43 -4.08
N MET A 284 -12.34 -0.97 -2.90
CA MET A 284 -11.95 0.34 -2.37
C MET A 284 -10.45 0.44 -2.14
N GLY A 285 -9.87 1.61 -2.50
CA GLY A 285 -8.48 1.95 -2.25
C GLY A 285 -8.27 2.80 -0.99
N TYR A 286 -7.01 2.90 -0.56
CA TYR A 286 -6.61 3.82 0.51
C TYR A 286 -6.87 5.28 0.13
N ARG A 287 -6.58 5.68 -1.12
CA ARG A 287 -6.83 7.03 -1.64
C ARG A 287 -8.31 7.40 -1.53
N GLU A 288 -9.20 6.56 -2.03
CA GLU A 288 -10.65 6.79 -2.03
C GLU A 288 -11.24 6.70 -0.60
N SER A 289 -10.58 5.96 0.28
CA SER A 289 -10.92 5.95 1.71
C SER A 289 -10.46 7.21 2.45
N GLY A 290 -9.74 8.12 1.78
CA GLY A 290 -9.31 9.41 2.31
C GLY A 290 -7.97 9.40 3.04
N TYR A 291 -7.14 8.39 2.83
CA TYR A 291 -5.77 8.42 3.34
C TYR A 291 -4.88 9.35 2.51
N LEU A 292 -4.08 10.16 3.19
CA LEU A 292 -3.05 10.95 2.54
C LEU A 292 -1.90 10.03 2.09
N PRO A 293 -1.29 10.28 0.90
CA PRO A 293 -0.23 9.42 0.40
C PRO A 293 0.98 9.32 1.35
N GLN A 294 1.34 10.42 2.01
CA GLN A 294 2.44 10.44 2.98
C GLN A 294 2.15 9.55 4.20
N ALA A 295 0.90 9.58 4.70
CA ALA A 295 0.46 8.74 5.81
C ALA A 295 0.49 7.25 5.44
N PHE A 296 0.03 6.93 4.22
CA PHE A 296 0.03 5.58 3.69
C PHE A 296 1.46 5.04 3.51
N VAL A 297 2.36 5.82 2.92
CA VAL A 297 3.77 5.46 2.72
C VAL A 297 4.47 5.24 4.05
N ASN A 298 4.31 6.16 5.02
CA ASN A 298 4.93 6.03 6.33
C ASN A 298 4.42 4.78 7.08
N MET A 299 3.12 4.53 7.04
CA MET A 299 2.54 3.30 7.60
C MET A 299 3.18 2.05 6.97
N LEU A 300 3.30 2.01 5.63
CA LEU A 300 3.92 0.87 4.94
C LEU A 300 5.39 0.71 5.26
N ALA A 301 6.13 1.80 5.38
CA ALA A 301 7.55 1.77 5.73
C ALA A 301 7.77 1.10 7.09
N LEU A 302 6.97 1.44 8.10
CA LEU A 302 7.07 0.85 9.44
C LEU A 302 6.41 -0.55 9.55
N LEU A 303 5.80 -1.05 8.48
CA LEU A 303 5.19 -2.36 8.50
C LEU A 303 6.22 -3.47 8.21
N GLY A 304 7.04 -3.74 9.19
CA GLY A 304 8.11 -4.74 9.16
C GLY A 304 9.53 -4.17 9.14
N TRP A 305 9.69 -2.87 9.20
CA TRP A 305 10.96 -2.19 9.41
C TRP A 305 10.83 -1.23 10.61
N ASN A 306 11.94 -1.00 11.32
CA ASN A 306 11.99 -0.06 12.44
C ASN A 306 13.37 0.63 12.46
N PRO A 307 13.44 1.97 12.50
CA PRO A 307 14.71 2.70 12.50
C PRO A 307 15.55 2.50 13.77
N GLY A 308 14.98 1.93 14.82
CA GLY A 308 15.62 1.76 16.13
C GLY A 308 15.51 3.00 17.02
N THR A 309 14.62 3.93 16.68
CA THR A 309 14.28 5.14 17.43
C THR A 309 12.80 5.11 17.83
N GLU A 310 12.37 6.09 18.64
CA GLU A 310 10.95 6.27 18.99
C GLU A 310 10.17 7.09 17.95
N GLN A 311 10.85 7.59 16.91
CA GLN A 311 10.20 8.34 15.83
C GLN A 311 9.28 7.43 15.04
N GLU A 312 8.04 7.88 14.80
CA GLU A 312 7.05 7.16 14.01
C GLU A 312 6.57 7.96 12.78
N ILE A 313 6.77 9.27 12.74
CA ILE A 313 6.36 10.13 11.63
C ILE A 313 7.60 10.56 10.85
N PHE A 314 7.60 10.24 9.55
CA PHE A 314 8.74 10.45 8.65
C PHE A 314 8.29 11.05 7.32
N SER A 315 8.97 12.06 6.85
CA SER A 315 8.92 12.43 5.43
C SER A 315 9.53 11.33 4.55
N MET A 316 9.29 11.39 3.25
CA MET A 316 9.92 10.46 2.30
C MET A 316 11.45 10.58 2.34
N ASP A 317 11.98 11.79 2.48
CA ASP A 317 13.42 12.03 2.53
C ASP A 317 14.05 11.43 3.79
N GLU A 318 13.41 11.59 4.96
CA GLU A 318 13.85 10.96 6.20
C GLU A 318 13.79 9.43 6.13
N LEU A 319 12.76 8.87 5.46
CA LEU A 319 12.69 7.43 5.21
C LEU A 319 13.84 6.96 4.33
N CYS A 320 14.16 7.70 3.25
CA CYS A 320 15.31 7.39 2.39
C CYS A 320 16.64 7.44 3.16
N GLU A 321 16.80 8.43 4.04
CA GLU A 321 18.01 8.59 4.84
C GLU A 321 18.20 7.48 5.87
N GLN A 322 17.11 7.02 6.51
CA GLN A 322 17.18 6.09 7.65
C GLN A 322 17.00 4.63 7.29
N PHE A 323 16.50 4.34 6.06
CA PHE A 323 16.16 2.98 5.68
C PHE A 323 17.39 2.08 5.54
N SER A 324 17.31 0.89 6.14
CA SER A 324 18.33 -0.14 6.00
C SER A 324 17.69 -1.54 6.07
N LEU A 325 18.27 -2.50 5.35
CA LEU A 325 17.74 -3.87 5.29
C LEU A 325 18.03 -4.70 6.56
N ASP A 326 19.08 -4.40 7.29
CA ASP A 326 19.45 -5.05 8.56
C ASP A 326 18.43 -4.79 9.68
N LYS A 327 17.66 -3.71 9.56
CA LYS A 327 16.58 -3.35 10.49
C LYS A 327 15.20 -3.89 10.07
N VAL A 328 15.12 -4.63 8.97
CA VAL A 328 13.90 -5.32 8.56
C VAL A 328 13.68 -6.56 9.42
N SER A 329 12.48 -6.69 10.00
CA SER A 329 12.12 -7.84 10.84
C SER A 329 12.15 -9.15 10.04
N LYS A 330 12.64 -10.21 10.66
CA LYS A 330 12.55 -11.59 10.10
C LYS A 330 11.12 -12.15 10.19
N SER A 331 10.33 -11.68 11.14
CA SER A 331 8.97 -12.14 11.38
C SER A 331 7.96 -11.38 10.54
N GLY A 332 6.83 -12.02 10.23
CA GLY A 332 5.73 -11.36 9.53
C GLY A 332 5.20 -10.15 10.30
N ALA A 333 4.93 -9.06 9.57
CA ALA A 333 4.40 -7.83 10.13
C ALA A 333 2.86 -7.88 10.17
N ARG A 334 2.28 -7.75 11.36
CA ARG A 334 0.84 -7.76 11.53
C ARG A 334 0.24 -6.40 11.21
N PHE A 335 -0.72 -6.38 10.28
CA PHE A 335 -1.46 -5.17 9.94
C PHE A 335 -2.38 -4.74 11.09
N ASN A 336 -2.45 -3.42 11.30
CA ASN A 336 -3.32 -2.81 12.31
C ASN A 336 -4.06 -1.60 11.69
N ALA A 337 -5.37 -1.74 11.49
CA ALA A 337 -6.21 -0.71 10.87
C ALA A 337 -6.33 0.56 11.73
N GLU A 338 -6.36 0.45 13.06
CA GLU A 338 -6.42 1.61 13.94
C GLU A 338 -5.11 2.40 13.91
N LYS A 339 -3.97 1.70 13.83
CA LYS A 339 -2.67 2.36 13.66
C LYS A 339 -2.58 3.07 12.30
N ALA A 340 -3.19 2.49 11.24
CA ALA A 340 -3.29 3.16 9.93
C ALA A 340 -4.07 4.49 10.01
N LYS A 341 -5.21 4.49 10.68
CA LYS A 341 -5.99 5.71 10.93
C LYS A 341 -5.20 6.74 11.76
N TRP A 342 -4.49 6.25 12.78
CA TRP A 342 -3.65 7.11 13.60
C TRP A 342 -2.56 7.83 12.75
N PHE A 343 -1.89 7.10 11.85
CA PHE A 343 -0.96 7.74 10.92
C PHE A 343 -1.65 8.84 10.11
N ASN A 344 -2.82 8.56 9.54
CA ASN A 344 -3.52 9.57 8.75
C ASN A 344 -3.86 10.81 9.59
N ALA A 345 -4.35 10.63 10.82
CA ALA A 345 -4.63 11.73 11.72
C ALA A 345 -3.38 12.58 12.04
N GLN A 346 -2.19 11.96 12.21
CA GLN A 346 -0.95 12.72 12.43
C GLN A 346 -0.61 13.60 11.22
N TYR A 347 -0.73 13.05 10.00
CA TYR A 347 -0.46 13.83 8.79
C TYR A 347 -1.52 14.90 8.53
N MET A 348 -2.79 14.66 8.84
CA MET A 348 -3.83 15.70 8.81
C MET A 348 -3.50 16.87 9.74
N ARG A 349 -3.03 16.60 10.97
CA ARG A 349 -2.62 17.62 11.93
C ARG A 349 -1.40 18.42 11.48
N ALA A 350 -0.43 17.72 10.88
CA ALA A 350 0.81 18.34 10.40
C ALA A 350 0.65 19.10 9.08
N ALA A 351 -0.43 18.85 8.33
CA ALA A 351 -0.71 19.52 7.08
C ALA A 351 -0.95 21.03 7.27
N SER A 352 -0.61 21.84 6.28
CA SER A 352 -0.91 23.27 6.33
C SER A 352 -2.42 23.53 6.22
N ASP A 353 -2.87 24.62 6.81
CA ASP A 353 -4.28 24.99 6.79
C ASP A 353 -4.75 25.29 5.36
N GLU A 354 -3.88 25.84 4.51
CA GLU A 354 -4.15 26.09 3.09
C GLU A 354 -4.33 24.79 2.31
N PHE A 355 -3.49 23.77 2.56
CA PHE A 355 -3.65 22.47 1.92
C PHE A 355 -5.00 21.83 2.29
N LEU A 356 -5.34 21.81 3.57
CA LEU A 356 -6.60 21.26 4.06
C LEU A 356 -7.81 22.09 3.60
N ALA A 357 -7.68 23.41 3.51
CA ALA A 357 -8.71 24.28 2.92
C ALA A 357 -8.96 23.93 1.45
N GLY A 358 -7.90 23.62 0.69
CA GLY A 358 -8.02 23.13 -0.68
C GLY A 358 -8.86 21.85 -0.80
N LEU A 359 -8.83 20.99 0.23
CA LEU A 359 -9.68 19.79 0.31
C LEU A 359 -11.10 20.09 0.80
N LEU A 360 -11.28 21.11 1.64
CA LEU A 360 -12.57 21.49 2.23
C LEU A 360 -13.45 22.29 1.25
N VAL A 361 -12.88 23.24 0.50
CA VAL A 361 -13.64 24.14 -0.40
C VAL A 361 -14.53 23.39 -1.39
N PRO A 362 -14.04 22.34 -2.11
CA PRO A 362 -14.90 21.55 -2.99
C PRO A 362 -16.06 20.86 -2.26
N GLN A 363 -15.83 20.40 -1.02
CA GLN A 363 -16.86 19.75 -0.20
C GLN A 363 -17.96 20.74 0.23
N LEU A 364 -17.58 21.94 0.66
CA LEU A 364 -18.51 23.04 0.98
C LEU A 364 -19.34 23.44 -0.25
N LYS A 365 -18.69 23.57 -1.40
CA LYS A 365 -19.37 23.88 -2.66
C LYS A 365 -20.39 22.81 -3.06
N ALA A 366 -20.06 21.52 -2.84
CA ALA A 366 -20.97 20.42 -3.15
C ALA A 366 -22.27 20.45 -2.31
N VAL A 367 -22.25 21.08 -1.12
CA VAL A 367 -23.44 21.29 -0.27
C VAL A 367 -24.02 22.71 -0.38
N GLY A 368 -23.63 23.46 -1.44
CA GLY A 368 -24.19 24.78 -1.77
C GLY A 368 -23.65 25.93 -0.91
N ILE A 369 -22.45 25.77 -0.34
CA ILE A 369 -21.77 26.83 0.42
C ILE A 369 -20.59 27.33 -0.38
N ASP A 370 -20.64 28.60 -0.80
CA ASP A 370 -19.52 29.30 -1.44
C ASP A 370 -18.66 29.99 -0.36
N THR A 371 -17.35 29.78 -0.41
CA THR A 371 -16.39 30.39 0.52
C THR A 371 -15.07 30.65 -0.16
N THR A 372 -14.25 31.52 0.42
CA THR A 372 -12.87 31.73 0.00
C THR A 372 -11.93 30.68 0.61
N ALA A 373 -10.80 30.43 -0.03
CA ALA A 373 -9.78 29.53 0.49
C ALA A 373 -9.23 30.01 1.85
N GLU A 374 -9.07 31.34 2.03
CA GLU A 374 -8.63 31.94 3.27
C GLU A 374 -9.61 31.64 4.42
N ARG A 375 -10.91 31.89 4.22
CA ARG A 375 -11.92 31.61 5.23
C ARG A 375 -12.06 30.10 5.55
N ALA A 376 -11.84 29.23 4.54
CA ALA A 376 -11.78 27.80 4.75
C ALA A 376 -10.54 27.39 5.56
N ALA A 377 -9.39 28.05 5.37
CA ALA A 377 -8.19 27.81 6.15
C ALA A 377 -8.37 28.22 7.63
N ASP A 378 -8.99 29.36 7.88
CA ASP A 378 -9.35 29.79 9.26
C ASP A 378 -10.26 28.76 9.95
N ALA A 379 -11.26 28.23 9.24
CA ALA A 379 -12.11 27.19 9.79
C ALA A 379 -11.34 25.90 10.10
N VAL A 380 -10.49 25.46 9.19
CA VAL A 380 -9.64 24.27 9.35
C VAL A 380 -8.70 24.42 10.55
N ALA A 381 -8.08 25.59 10.75
CA ALA A 381 -7.19 25.85 11.87
C ALA A 381 -7.84 25.58 13.24
N ILE A 382 -9.16 25.79 13.35
CA ILE A 382 -9.93 25.52 14.58
C ILE A 382 -10.16 24.01 14.82
N ILE A 383 -10.25 23.19 13.74
CA ILE A 383 -10.75 21.82 13.88
C ILE A 383 -9.74 20.72 13.50
N LYS A 384 -8.63 21.02 12.82
CA LYS A 384 -7.75 20.00 12.23
C LYS A 384 -7.21 18.95 13.22
N GLU A 385 -7.07 19.31 14.50
CA GLU A 385 -6.67 18.37 15.57
C GLU A 385 -7.68 17.21 15.75
N ARG A 386 -8.90 17.34 15.25
CA ARG A 386 -9.99 16.39 15.39
C ARG A 386 -10.26 15.60 14.11
N ALA A 387 -9.73 16.05 12.97
CA ALA A 387 -9.91 15.40 11.69
C ALA A 387 -8.96 14.20 11.56
N THR A 388 -9.50 13.06 11.18
CA THR A 388 -8.73 11.86 10.81
C THR A 388 -8.63 11.74 9.29
N PHE A 389 -9.67 12.10 8.57
CA PHE A 389 -9.75 12.01 7.12
C PHE A 389 -10.20 13.34 6.50
N PRO A 390 -9.87 13.60 5.23
CA PRO A 390 -10.34 14.80 4.52
C PRO A 390 -11.86 15.00 4.56
N LYS A 391 -12.65 13.92 4.52
CA LYS A 391 -14.11 13.99 4.62
C LYS A 391 -14.62 14.54 5.94
N ASP A 392 -13.85 14.36 7.02
CA ASP A 392 -14.24 14.83 8.36
C ASP A 392 -14.24 16.36 8.43
N LEU A 393 -13.50 17.04 7.53
CA LEU A 393 -13.41 18.49 7.49
C LEU A 393 -14.77 19.15 7.30
N LEU A 394 -15.62 18.63 6.41
CA LEU A 394 -16.95 19.17 6.19
C LEU A 394 -17.83 19.06 7.46
N ASP A 395 -17.91 17.87 8.03
CA ASP A 395 -18.76 17.61 9.21
C ASP A 395 -18.30 18.45 10.43
N LEU A 396 -16.99 18.67 10.55
CA LEU A 396 -16.40 19.45 11.64
C LEU A 396 -16.47 20.96 11.43
N THR A 397 -16.81 21.45 10.22
CA THR A 397 -16.80 22.89 9.91
C THR A 397 -18.14 23.43 9.40
N ILE A 398 -19.07 22.59 8.98
CA ILE A 398 -20.32 23.01 8.29
C ILE A 398 -21.10 24.05 9.09
N TYR A 399 -21.17 23.90 10.42
CA TYR A 399 -21.86 24.83 11.32
C TYR A 399 -21.16 26.20 11.43
N MET A 400 -19.91 26.31 10.96
CA MET A 400 -19.18 27.58 10.89
C MET A 400 -19.63 28.44 9.70
N PHE A 401 -20.15 27.80 8.66
CA PHE A 401 -20.61 28.44 7.42
C PHE A 401 -22.12 28.57 7.32
N ARG A 402 -22.86 27.71 8.02
CA ARG A 402 -24.32 27.69 8.02
C ARG A 402 -24.84 27.33 9.41
N ALA A 403 -25.86 28.02 9.89
CA ALA A 403 -26.49 27.68 11.16
C ALA A 403 -27.04 26.24 11.15
N PRO A 404 -27.05 25.56 12.30
CA PRO A 404 -27.55 24.18 12.37
C PRO A 404 -29.04 24.11 11.97
N GLU A 405 -29.38 23.11 11.18
CA GLU A 405 -30.74 22.81 10.75
C GLU A 405 -31.34 21.65 11.57
N SER A 406 -30.48 20.86 12.22
CA SER A 406 -30.83 19.75 13.10
C SER A 406 -30.01 19.79 14.38
N TYR A 407 -30.52 19.19 15.43
CA TYR A 407 -29.91 19.20 16.75
C TYR A 407 -29.77 17.78 17.30
N ASP A 408 -28.69 17.51 18.03
CA ASP A 408 -28.53 16.23 18.72
C ASP A 408 -29.53 16.10 19.85
N GLU A 409 -30.56 15.26 19.64
CA GLU A 409 -31.65 15.04 20.57
C GLU A 409 -31.19 14.69 21.99
N LYS A 410 -30.11 13.90 22.10
CA LYS A 410 -29.55 13.51 23.42
C LYS A 410 -28.97 14.69 24.16
N SER A 411 -28.23 15.55 23.45
CA SER A 411 -27.68 16.76 24.04
C SER A 411 -28.75 17.75 24.43
N VAL A 412 -29.77 17.97 23.57
CA VAL A 412 -30.91 18.84 23.86
C VAL A 412 -31.63 18.34 25.10
N ALA A 413 -32.05 17.08 25.14
CA ALA A 413 -32.75 16.48 26.27
C ALA A 413 -31.94 16.55 27.60
N LYS A 414 -30.63 16.46 27.51
CA LYS A 414 -29.75 16.50 28.68
C LYS A 414 -29.49 17.89 29.20
N PHE A 415 -29.25 18.86 28.31
CA PHE A 415 -28.72 20.16 28.68
C PHE A 415 -29.68 21.33 28.46
N TRP A 416 -30.59 21.27 27.48
CA TRP A 416 -31.52 22.35 27.15
C TRP A 416 -32.74 22.34 28.08
N LYS A 417 -32.54 22.69 29.37
CA LYS A 417 -33.55 22.69 30.43
C LYS A 417 -33.88 24.10 30.86
N ALA A 418 -35.05 24.34 31.46
CA ALA A 418 -35.54 25.66 31.86
C ALA A 418 -34.52 26.47 32.68
N GLU A 419 -33.84 25.82 33.65
CA GLU A 419 -32.76 26.41 34.43
C GLU A 419 -31.62 26.90 33.56
N ASN A 420 -31.13 26.05 32.64
CA ASN A 420 -29.98 26.34 31.81
C ASN A 420 -30.31 27.38 30.72
N VAL A 421 -31.54 27.40 30.20
CA VAL A 421 -32.00 28.45 29.28
C VAL A 421 -32.04 29.81 29.98
N GLY A 422 -32.29 29.84 31.28
CA GLY A 422 -32.15 31.06 32.11
C GLY A 422 -30.74 31.63 32.01
N TYR A 423 -29.67 30.80 32.19
CA TYR A 423 -28.30 31.22 32.03
C TYR A 423 -27.97 31.65 30.60
N MET A 424 -28.60 31.06 29.58
CA MET A 424 -28.36 31.49 28.20
C MET A 424 -28.85 32.92 27.92
N LYS A 425 -29.91 33.41 28.63
CA LYS A 425 -30.33 34.79 28.51
C LYS A 425 -29.28 35.74 29.06
N GLU A 426 -28.71 35.45 30.25
CA GLU A 426 -27.63 36.24 30.84
C GLU A 426 -26.38 36.23 29.96
N LEU A 427 -25.98 35.05 29.48
CA LEU A 427 -24.84 34.91 28.55
C LEU A 427 -25.05 35.70 27.25
N ARG A 428 -26.26 35.71 26.73
CA ARG A 428 -26.64 36.49 25.53
C ARG A 428 -26.42 37.98 25.75
N GLU A 429 -26.79 38.53 26.94
CA GLU A 429 -26.53 39.94 27.28
C GLU A 429 -25.03 40.23 27.38
N ILE A 430 -24.24 39.35 28.04
CA ILE A 430 -22.80 39.50 28.12
C ILE A 430 -22.17 39.56 26.71
N ILE A 431 -22.59 38.66 25.78
CA ILE A 431 -22.11 38.69 24.40
C ILE A 431 -22.57 39.95 23.67
N SER A 432 -23.79 40.42 23.94
CA SER A 432 -24.37 41.64 23.32
C SER A 432 -23.57 42.91 23.72
N ASP A 433 -23.04 42.97 24.93
CA ASP A 433 -22.29 44.11 25.42
C ASP A 433 -20.86 44.19 24.90
N LEU A 434 -20.34 43.10 24.28
CA LEU A 434 -19.04 43.12 23.60
C LEU A 434 -19.10 44.05 22.39
N GLU A 435 -18.07 44.86 22.17
CA GLU A 435 -17.97 45.68 20.97
C GLU A 435 -17.72 44.78 19.72
N VAL A 436 -16.77 43.84 19.86
CA VAL A 436 -16.44 42.80 18.89
C VAL A 436 -16.31 41.49 19.65
N PHE A 437 -16.68 40.36 19.03
CA PHE A 437 -16.44 39.05 19.63
C PHE A 437 -15.01 38.61 19.34
N GLU A 438 -14.11 38.83 20.29
CA GLU A 438 -12.76 38.28 20.28
C GLU A 438 -12.69 37.14 21.29
N LYS A 439 -12.11 36.00 20.88
CA LYS A 439 -12.04 34.76 21.67
C LYS A 439 -11.58 34.99 23.10
N VAL A 440 -10.39 35.62 23.25
CA VAL A 440 -9.73 35.76 24.56
C VAL A 440 -10.58 36.62 25.49
N SER A 441 -11.07 37.78 25.01
CA SER A 441 -11.89 38.70 25.78
C SER A 441 -13.23 38.12 26.14
N ALA A 442 -13.90 37.47 25.19
CA ALA A 442 -15.20 36.83 25.41
C ALA A 442 -15.11 35.65 26.40
N GLU A 443 -14.09 34.79 26.25
CA GLU A 443 -13.86 33.69 27.18
C GLU A 443 -13.58 34.18 28.59
N HIS A 444 -12.79 35.23 28.75
CA HIS A 444 -12.46 35.80 30.06
C HIS A 444 -13.73 36.32 30.75
N LEU A 445 -14.51 37.15 30.08
CA LEU A 445 -15.76 37.72 30.67
C LEU A 445 -16.77 36.65 31.05
N VAL A 446 -16.95 35.66 30.19
CA VAL A 446 -17.87 34.54 30.45
C VAL A 446 -17.39 33.69 31.63
N ARG A 447 -16.08 33.46 31.76
CA ARG A 447 -15.51 32.72 32.90
C ARG A 447 -15.67 33.53 34.22
N GLU A 448 -15.39 34.82 34.21
CA GLU A 448 -15.59 35.69 35.39
C GLU A 448 -17.05 35.68 35.85
N TRP A 449 -18.03 35.79 34.92
CA TRP A 449 -19.45 35.69 35.23
C TRP A 449 -19.84 34.34 35.86
N ILE A 450 -19.34 33.23 35.28
CA ILE A 450 -19.58 31.87 35.78
C ILE A 450 -19.00 31.71 37.20
N GLU A 451 -17.79 32.18 37.44
CA GLU A 451 -17.11 32.07 38.74
C GLU A 451 -17.79 32.94 39.79
N ALA A 452 -18.10 34.19 39.46
CA ALA A 452 -18.78 35.12 40.39
C ALA A 452 -20.17 34.59 40.78
N GLY A 453 -20.91 33.99 39.85
CA GLY A 453 -22.24 33.42 40.10
C GLY A 453 -22.19 31.98 40.65
N GLN A 454 -21.03 31.36 40.78
CA GLN A 454 -20.86 29.93 41.10
C GLN A 454 -21.72 29.02 40.19
N LEU A 455 -21.78 29.36 38.89
CA LEU A 455 -22.69 28.75 37.93
C LEU A 455 -22.11 27.40 37.36
N PRO A 456 -22.97 26.52 36.85
CA PRO A 456 -22.56 25.22 36.33
C PRO A 456 -21.93 25.33 34.91
N MET A 457 -20.65 25.70 34.83
CA MET A 457 -19.93 25.94 33.56
C MET A 457 -20.18 24.89 32.48
N GLY A 458 -20.13 23.60 32.83
CA GLY A 458 -20.33 22.53 31.86
C GLY A 458 -21.72 22.52 31.24
N LYS A 459 -22.77 22.88 31.99
CA LYS A 459 -24.14 22.97 31.49
C LYS A 459 -24.29 24.16 30.53
N ILE A 460 -23.79 25.34 30.94
CA ILE A 460 -23.84 26.57 30.15
C ILE A 460 -23.12 26.40 28.82
N MET A 461 -21.87 25.89 28.87
CA MET A 461 -21.08 25.67 27.65
C MET A 461 -21.71 24.64 26.71
N ASN A 462 -22.38 23.62 27.24
CA ASN A 462 -23.09 22.66 26.38
C ASN A 462 -24.36 23.30 25.74
N CYS A 463 -25.08 24.17 26.46
CA CYS A 463 -26.19 24.91 25.87
C CYS A 463 -25.70 25.86 24.76
N LEU A 464 -24.60 26.59 25.00
CA LEU A 464 -24.00 27.45 23.97
C LEU A 464 -23.59 26.62 22.72
N ARG A 465 -22.95 25.43 22.90
CA ARG A 465 -22.63 24.55 21.78
C ARG A 465 -23.86 24.08 21.03
N ILE A 466 -24.92 23.73 21.71
CA ILE A 466 -26.17 23.34 21.06
C ILE A 466 -26.69 24.51 20.21
N ALA A 467 -26.74 25.73 20.76
CA ALA A 467 -27.22 26.90 20.02
C ALA A 467 -26.35 27.25 18.81
N ILE A 468 -25.04 27.13 18.92
CA ILE A 468 -24.11 27.53 17.84
C ILE A 468 -23.93 26.43 16.80
N MET A 469 -23.81 25.15 17.24
CA MET A 469 -23.39 24.03 16.39
C MET A 469 -24.46 22.95 16.22
N GLY A 470 -25.55 22.95 17.00
CA GLY A 470 -26.54 21.88 17.03
C GLY A 470 -26.13 20.65 17.84
N ILE A 471 -24.93 20.60 18.41
CA ILE A 471 -24.35 19.46 19.14
C ILE A 471 -23.74 19.89 20.48
N GLY A 472 -23.75 19.00 21.47
CA GLY A 472 -23.23 19.29 22.82
C GLY A 472 -21.70 19.10 22.98
N GLN A 473 -21.01 18.58 21.95
CA GLN A 473 -19.57 18.38 21.97
C GLN A 473 -18.95 18.94 20.69
N GLY A 474 -17.70 19.36 20.75
CA GLY A 474 -17.04 19.93 19.57
C GLY A 474 -15.72 20.63 19.89
N PRO A 475 -15.20 21.40 18.94
CA PRO A 475 -14.03 22.24 19.13
C PRO A 475 -14.26 23.35 20.18
N ASP A 476 -13.28 24.22 20.32
CA ASP A 476 -13.41 25.37 21.21
C ASP A 476 -14.51 26.32 20.73
N ILE A 477 -15.53 26.50 21.59
CA ILE A 477 -16.75 27.24 21.23
C ILE A 477 -16.48 28.72 21.03
N PHE A 478 -15.54 29.30 21.76
CA PHE A 478 -15.19 30.73 21.63
C PHE A 478 -14.50 31.00 20.29
N SER A 479 -13.62 30.10 19.83
CA SER A 479 -13.04 30.19 18.47
C SER A 479 -14.11 30.12 17.38
N ILE A 480 -15.14 29.30 17.57
CA ILE A 480 -16.24 29.21 16.60
C ILE A 480 -17.08 30.48 16.60
N CYS A 481 -17.42 31.02 17.78
CA CYS A 481 -18.17 32.29 17.87
C CYS A 481 -17.38 33.48 17.29
N GLU A 482 -16.05 33.51 17.47
CA GLU A 482 -15.19 34.50 16.84
C GLU A 482 -15.24 34.38 15.29
N PHE A 483 -15.13 33.15 14.77
CA PHE A 483 -15.20 32.90 13.34
C PHE A 483 -16.53 33.33 12.69
N ILE A 484 -17.67 32.99 13.33
CA ILE A 484 -18.99 33.36 12.79
C ILE A 484 -19.38 34.80 13.08
N GLY A 485 -18.74 35.41 14.07
CA GLY A 485 -18.96 36.79 14.53
C GLY A 485 -20.09 36.93 15.55
N LYS A 486 -20.08 38.09 16.21
CA LYS A 486 -21.02 38.43 17.29
C LYS A 486 -22.48 38.36 16.86
N GLU A 487 -22.82 39.00 15.75
CA GLU A 487 -24.21 39.10 15.28
C GLU A 487 -24.83 37.73 14.98
N GLU A 488 -24.07 36.86 14.29
CA GLU A 488 -24.54 35.51 13.97
C GLU A 488 -24.62 34.64 15.23
N SER A 489 -23.69 34.78 16.17
CA SER A 489 -23.73 34.10 17.46
C SER A 489 -24.99 34.45 18.24
N LEU A 490 -25.30 35.75 18.37
CA LEU A 490 -26.53 36.21 19.02
C LEU A 490 -27.80 35.73 18.30
N ARG A 491 -27.83 35.83 16.97
CA ARG A 491 -28.95 35.34 16.16
C ARG A 491 -29.29 33.87 16.39
N ARG A 492 -28.23 33.03 16.50
CA ARG A 492 -28.43 31.59 16.78
C ARG A 492 -28.92 31.33 18.18
N ILE A 493 -28.37 32.01 19.18
CA ILE A 493 -28.83 31.92 20.56
C ILE A 493 -30.28 32.33 20.69
N ASP A 494 -30.67 33.47 20.12
CA ASP A 494 -32.05 33.99 20.16
C ASP A 494 -33.04 33.02 19.49
N LYS A 495 -32.71 32.53 18.28
CA LYS A 495 -33.51 31.53 17.56
C LYS A 495 -33.77 30.29 18.41
N ASP A 496 -32.71 29.75 19.05
CA ASP A 496 -32.83 28.49 19.78
C ASP A 496 -33.57 28.65 21.11
N MET A 497 -33.42 29.81 21.76
CA MET A 497 -34.25 30.13 22.93
C MET A 497 -35.75 30.23 22.62
N GLU A 498 -36.10 30.60 21.37
CA GLU A 498 -37.51 30.71 20.91
C GLU A 498 -38.07 29.37 20.39
N THR A 499 -37.24 28.55 19.75
CA THR A 499 -37.73 27.42 18.94
C THR A 499 -37.44 26.05 19.53
N LEU A 500 -36.34 25.88 20.30
CA LEU A 500 -36.04 24.58 20.88
C LEU A 500 -36.94 24.25 22.06
N PRO A 501 -37.55 23.05 22.10
CA PRO A 501 -38.38 22.66 23.24
C PRO A 501 -37.51 22.54 24.50
N VAL A 502 -37.92 23.19 25.53
CA VAL A 502 -37.29 23.09 26.85
C VAL A 502 -37.72 21.78 27.50
N ALA A 503 -36.73 20.90 27.81
CA ALA A 503 -36.94 19.59 28.42
C ALA A 503 -37.22 19.63 29.93
#